data_a90f80260793494302c4e585e608f433
#
_entry.id   a90f80260793494302c4e585e608f433
#
_cell.length_a   1.000
_cell.length_b   1.000
_cell.length_c   1.000
_cell.angle_alpha   90.00
_cell.angle_beta   90.00
_cell.angle_gamma   90.00
#
_symmetry.space_group_name_H-M   'P 1'
#
loop_
_entity.id
_entity.type
_entity.pdbx_description
1 polymer ?
#
loop_
_entity_poly.entity_id
_entity_poly.type
_entity_poly.pdbx_seq_one_letter_code
_entity_poly.pdbx_strand_id
1 'polypeptide(L)'
;MDSALMAAVIGTAGGGLATVGATWWRGRTHLRTAARLVYAELTRDSAAVAYFRQTGHWVAPTLSRAAWDRHGAVLARRRRGESFEKVHRGYEALEVAPFIAHDTLSSVEREEWLRVELKRLVTAIEEVGSIAQVPRPQVEEWTQRLNGRVSLRPTPPPQLGSSVVSLALLERFSGGMTPVRMYGGPDVRLRDGEVEWLTEEGASVVNHVVFDARGEESLDTLPAVRWTGGAPSDDEVTEQAYNGLVAATRLVSEVFGRDRMLATDGPLVAVVHYGRELSYGAWHGTLAALGDGYRYFRPFSSGLEVVASVAWHGVKEMSHFIYEGETGALANAVCDGFGLLAKQYALGQTAEEADWLLGADLLTAEVNGSALRSFKAPGTAYDDEALGKDPQPAHMDDYVHTERDQGGVHINSGIPAHALYLLATSLGGHAWERAGRIWWEALTGDGMREGVLFTDWARLTADAATTRYGEHSEEHQAVLAAWEAVGVPVDSDGDS
;
A
#
# COMPACT_ATOMS: atom_id res chain seq x y z
N MET A 1 -3.78 -22.71 -62.40
CA MET A 1 -4.25 -22.77 -61.00
C MET A 1 -3.80 -21.48 -60.34
N ASP A 2 -4.76 -20.64 -59.99
CA ASP A 2 -4.58 -19.24 -59.67
C ASP A 2 -3.79 -18.97 -58.41
N SER A 3 -2.80 -18.10 -58.51
CA SER A 3 -2.01 -17.59 -57.40
C SER A 3 -2.86 -16.92 -56.29
N ALA A 4 -4.06 -16.47 -56.65
CA ALA A 4 -5.03 -15.88 -55.72
C ALA A 4 -5.64 -16.93 -54.75
N LEU A 5 -5.81 -18.18 -55.21
CA LEU A 5 -6.35 -19.27 -54.39
C LEU A 5 -5.32 -19.74 -53.35
N MET A 6 -4.03 -19.74 -53.72
CA MET A 6 -2.92 -20.05 -52.78
C MET A 6 -2.76 -18.98 -51.71
N ALA A 7 -2.91 -17.69 -52.02
CA ALA A 7 -2.85 -16.61 -51.06
C ALA A 7 -4.02 -16.65 -50.05
N ALA A 8 -5.23 -17.04 -50.51
CA ALA A 8 -6.40 -17.18 -49.63
C ALA A 8 -6.29 -18.35 -48.65
N VAL A 9 -5.69 -19.46 -49.06
CA VAL A 9 -5.49 -20.66 -48.20
C VAL A 9 -4.40 -20.39 -47.14
N ILE A 10 -3.33 -19.67 -47.49
CA ILE A 10 -2.27 -19.26 -46.56
C ILE A 10 -2.78 -18.20 -45.60
N GLY A 11 -3.60 -17.26 -46.03
CA GLY A 11 -4.19 -16.22 -45.21
C GLY A 11 -5.15 -16.77 -44.14
N THR A 12 -5.99 -17.72 -44.46
CA THR A 12 -6.93 -18.34 -43.53
C THR A 12 -6.25 -19.30 -42.54
N ALA A 13 -5.21 -20.02 -42.93
CA ALA A 13 -4.44 -20.88 -42.05
C ALA A 13 -3.58 -20.08 -41.09
N GLY A 14 -2.97 -18.95 -41.54
CA GLY A 14 -2.16 -18.08 -40.70
C GLY A 14 -3.00 -17.31 -39.66
N GLY A 15 -4.20 -16.85 -40.04
CA GLY A 15 -5.11 -16.17 -39.12
C GLY A 15 -5.67 -17.08 -38.02
N GLY A 16 -5.99 -18.32 -38.35
CA GLY A 16 -6.48 -19.31 -37.40
C GLY A 16 -5.41 -19.72 -36.37
N LEU A 17 -4.16 -19.89 -36.78
CA LEU A 17 -3.05 -20.24 -35.90
C LEU A 17 -2.65 -19.06 -35.00
N ALA A 18 -2.72 -17.82 -35.50
CA ALA A 18 -2.44 -16.62 -34.68
C ALA A 18 -3.52 -16.38 -33.63
N THR A 19 -4.80 -16.57 -33.93
CA THR A 19 -5.90 -16.46 -32.96
C THR A 19 -5.89 -17.60 -31.93
N VAL A 20 -5.60 -18.85 -32.34
CA VAL A 20 -5.43 -19.97 -31.40
C VAL A 20 -4.20 -19.77 -30.54
N GLY A 21 -3.09 -19.29 -31.09
CA GLY A 21 -1.88 -18.94 -30.36
C GLY A 21 -2.11 -17.81 -29.35
N ALA A 22 -2.81 -16.75 -29.74
CA ALA A 22 -3.10 -15.61 -28.88
C ALA A 22 -4.09 -15.95 -27.76
N THR A 23 -5.10 -16.78 -28.00
CA THR A 23 -6.03 -17.26 -26.97
C THR A 23 -5.36 -18.25 -26.02
N TRP A 24 -4.48 -19.12 -26.54
CA TRP A 24 -3.70 -20.04 -25.74
C TRP A 24 -2.65 -19.31 -24.89
N TRP A 25 -2.00 -18.28 -25.45
CA TRP A 25 -1.03 -17.44 -24.73
C TRP A 25 -1.71 -16.59 -23.62
N ARG A 26 -2.85 -15.96 -23.91
CA ARG A 26 -3.66 -15.24 -22.91
C ARG A 26 -4.13 -16.18 -21.78
N GLY A 27 -4.60 -17.37 -22.10
CA GLY A 27 -5.02 -18.34 -21.08
C GLY A 27 -3.86 -18.80 -20.18
N ARG A 28 -2.62 -18.88 -20.70
CA ARG A 28 -1.43 -19.18 -19.88
C ARG A 28 -1.02 -18.02 -18.98
N THR A 29 -1.14 -16.80 -19.47
CA THR A 29 -0.81 -15.59 -18.69
C THR A 29 -1.80 -15.45 -17.53
N HIS A 30 -3.10 -15.57 -17.78
CA HIS A 30 -4.13 -15.56 -16.74
C HIS A 30 -3.93 -16.64 -15.67
N LEU A 31 -3.58 -17.85 -16.06
CA LEU A 31 -3.34 -18.93 -15.11
C LEU A 31 -2.11 -18.65 -14.22
N ARG A 32 -1.04 -18.10 -14.81
CA ARG A 32 0.18 -17.75 -14.06
C ARG A 32 -0.08 -16.61 -13.07
N THR A 33 -0.78 -15.56 -13.50
CA THR A 33 -1.14 -14.44 -12.64
C THR A 33 -2.00 -14.91 -11.46
N ALA A 34 -3.05 -15.69 -11.73
CA ALA A 34 -3.87 -16.29 -10.68
C ALA A 34 -3.03 -17.15 -9.71
N ALA A 35 -2.12 -17.97 -10.23
CA ALA A 35 -1.26 -18.80 -9.39
C ALA A 35 -0.26 -17.98 -8.56
N ARG A 36 0.25 -16.86 -9.06
CA ARG A 36 1.16 -15.96 -8.30
C ARG A 36 0.46 -15.31 -7.13
N LEU A 37 -0.78 -14.82 -7.32
CA LEU A 37 -1.57 -14.22 -6.25
C LEU A 37 -1.90 -15.25 -5.16
N VAL A 38 -2.33 -16.45 -5.55
CA VAL A 38 -2.58 -17.56 -4.62
C VAL A 38 -1.29 -18.00 -3.91
N TYR A 39 -0.14 -18.02 -4.61
CA TYR A 39 1.16 -18.35 -4.02
C TYR A 39 1.58 -17.32 -2.96
N ALA A 40 1.44 -16.04 -3.27
CA ALA A 40 1.78 -14.95 -2.35
C ALA A 40 0.90 -14.99 -1.09
N GLU A 41 -0.41 -15.18 -1.23
CA GLU A 41 -1.32 -15.32 -0.10
C GLU A 41 -0.98 -16.55 0.75
N LEU A 42 -0.80 -17.71 0.12
CA LEU A 42 -0.53 -18.95 0.82
C LEU A 42 0.81 -18.93 1.58
N THR A 43 1.85 -18.34 1.00
CA THR A 43 3.16 -18.20 1.65
C THR A 43 3.13 -17.19 2.79
N ARG A 44 2.46 -16.05 2.62
CA ARG A 44 2.27 -15.06 3.67
C ARG A 44 1.59 -15.69 4.90
N ASP A 45 0.47 -16.38 4.70
CA ASP A 45 -0.32 -16.95 5.78
C ASP A 45 0.39 -18.17 6.41
N SER A 46 1.17 -18.91 5.63
CA SER A 46 2.02 -19.99 6.13
C SER A 46 3.14 -19.48 7.07
N ALA A 47 3.52 -18.21 6.99
CA ALA A 47 4.51 -17.62 7.90
C ALA A 47 4.03 -17.67 9.36
N ALA A 48 2.74 -17.47 9.62
CA ALA A 48 2.15 -17.57 10.96
C ALA A 48 2.28 -19.01 11.53
N VAL A 49 2.06 -20.02 10.69
CA VAL A 49 2.19 -21.42 11.07
C VAL A 49 3.65 -21.77 11.38
N ALA A 50 4.60 -21.29 10.55
CA ALA A 50 6.02 -21.49 10.76
C ALA A 50 6.50 -20.82 12.06
N TYR A 51 6.04 -19.60 12.33
CA TYR A 51 6.34 -18.88 13.56
C TYR A 51 5.78 -19.60 14.79
N PHE A 52 4.49 -20.01 14.76
CA PHE A 52 3.88 -20.77 15.83
C PHE A 52 4.65 -22.05 16.15
N ARG A 53 5.06 -22.79 15.12
CA ARG A 53 5.84 -24.01 15.30
C ARG A 53 7.17 -23.77 16.02
N GLN A 54 7.83 -22.64 15.75
CA GLN A 54 9.13 -22.31 16.34
C GLN A 54 9.03 -21.75 17.76
N THR A 55 7.99 -20.97 18.02
CA THR A 55 7.87 -20.19 19.26
C THR A 55 6.81 -20.71 20.23
N GLY A 56 5.87 -21.52 19.73
CA GLY A 56 4.68 -21.93 20.48
C GLY A 56 3.62 -20.81 20.59
N HIS A 57 3.82 -19.64 19.95
CA HIS A 57 2.93 -18.50 20.04
C HIS A 57 2.24 -18.25 18.70
N TRP A 58 0.91 -18.21 18.69
CA TRP A 58 0.13 -17.88 17.50
C TRP A 58 -0.03 -16.37 17.38
N VAL A 59 0.34 -15.80 16.23
CA VAL A 59 0.37 -14.34 16.01
C VAL A 59 -0.58 -13.84 14.92
N ALA A 60 -1.23 -14.70 14.16
CA ALA A 60 -2.13 -14.29 13.10
C ALA A 60 -3.59 -14.31 13.57
N PRO A 61 -4.28 -13.16 13.64
CA PRO A 61 -5.69 -13.11 14.06
C PRO A 61 -6.65 -13.67 13.01
N THR A 62 -6.38 -13.43 11.73
CA THR A 62 -7.17 -13.92 10.59
C THR A 62 -6.29 -14.27 9.42
N LEU A 63 -6.54 -15.44 8.82
CA LEU A 63 -5.88 -15.88 7.59
C LEU A 63 -6.75 -15.49 6.39
N SER A 64 -6.13 -15.02 5.31
CA SER A 64 -6.84 -14.56 4.13
C SER A 64 -7.12 -15.69 3.16
N ARG A 65 -8.28 -15.67 2.51
CA ARG A 65 -8.64 -16.52 1.36
C ARG A 65 -8.98 -15.72 0.11
N ALA A 66 -8.75 -14.41 0.14
CA ALA A 66 -9.24 -13.50 -0.91
C ALA A 66 -8.69 -13.87 -2.30
N ALA A 67 -7.40 -14.21 -2.41
CA ALA A 67 -6.82 -14.64 -3.68
C ALA A 67 -7.35 -16.03 -4.09
N TRP A 68 -7.52 -16.95 -3.15
CA TRP A 68 -8.10 -18.26 -3.42
C TRP A 68 -9.54 -18.18 -3.91
N ASP A 69 -10.40 -17.45 -3.22
CA ASP A 69 -11.82 -17.31 -3.55
C ASP A 69 -12.02 -16.65 -4.92
N ARG A 70 -11.16 -15.68 -5.26
CA ARG A 70 -11.20 -14.98 -6.55
C ARG A 70 -10.61 -15.81 -7.71
N HIS A 71 -9.54 -16.56 -7.48
CA HIS A 71 -8.73 -17.16 -8.53
C HIS A 71 -8.69 -18.71 -8.52
N GLY A 72 -9.18 -19.36 -7.48
CA GLY A 72 -9.14 -20.84 -7.36
C GLY A 72 -9.81 -21.55 -8.52
N ALA A 73 -10.93 -21.04 -9.04
CA ALA A 73 -11.64 -21.59 -10.18
C ALA A 73 -10.77 -21.64 -11.47
N VAL A 74 -9.81 -20.74 -11.62
CA VAL A 74 -8.85 -20.74 -12.74
C VAL A 74 -7.89 -21.93 -12.63
N LEU A 75 -7.48 -22.26 -11.40
CA LEU A 75 -6.61 -23.40 -11.11
C LEU A 75 -7.34 -24.74 -11.30
N ALA A 76 -8.65 -24.79 -11.03
CA ALA A 76 -9.48 -26.00 -11.18
C ALA A 76 -9.53 -26.54 -12.61
N ARG A 77 -9.31 -25.69 -13.62
CA ARG A 77 -9.31 -26.09 -15.05
C ARG A 77 -8.07 -26.86 -15.46
N ARG A 78 -7.07 -27.00 -14.60
CA ARG A 78 -5.80 -27.67 -14.91
C ARG A 78 -5.76 -29.09 -14.34
N ARG A 79 -5.18 -30.03 -15.12
CA ARG A 79 -4.96 -31.43 -14.72
C ARG A 79 -6.15 -32.10 -14.04
N ARG A 80 -7.36 -31.94 -14.59
CA ARG A 80 -8.59 -32.56 -14.09
C ARG A 80 -8.90 -32.24 -12.60
N GLY A 81 -8.48 -31.09 -12.11
CA GLY A 81 -8.73 -30.66 -10.73
C GLY A 81 -7.69 -31.07 -9.69
N GLU A 82 -6.68 -31.87 -10.03
CA GLU A 82 -5.66 -32.30 -9.07
C GLU A 82 -4.88 -31.12 -8.42
N SER A 83 -4.51 -30.12 -9.23
CA SER A 83 -3.82 -28.94 -8.71
C SER A 83 -4.72 -28.11 -7.81
N PHE A 84 -6.01 -28.01 -8.15
CA PHE A 84 -7.01 -27.33 -7.33
C PHE A 84 -7.13 -28.01 -5.95
N GLU A 85 -7.27 -29.33 -5.93
CA GLU A 85 -7.42 -30.10 -4.71
C GLU A 85 -6.23 -29.95 -3.77
N LYS A 86 -5.00 -30.00 -4.32
CA LYS A 86 -3.78 -29.82 -3.51
C LYS A 86 -3.70 -28.44 -2.87
N VAL A 87 -4.02 -27.38 -3.65
CA VAL A 87 -3.98 -26.01 -3.14
C VAL A 87 -5.13 -25.77 -2.15
N HIS A 88 -6.32 -26.29 -2.43
CA HIS A 88 -7.47 -26.22 -1.52
C HIS A 88 -7.16 -26.82 -0.15
N ARG A 89 -6.54 -28.00 -0.11
CA ARG A 89 -6.08 -28.63 1.16
C ARG A 89 -5.04 -27.81 1.91
N GLY A 90 -4.26 -26.98 1.21
CA GLY A 90 -3.36 -26.03 1.84
C GLY A 90 -4.13 -24.93 2.60
N TYR A 91 -5.20 -24.42 2.02
CA TYR A 91 -6.07 -23.45 2.71
C TYR A 91 -6.84 -24.08 3.86
N GLU A 92 -7.34 -25.33 3.72
CA GLU A 92 -7.92 -26.06 4.85
C GLU A 92 -6.93 -26.22 6.00
N ALA A 93 -5.64 -26.49 5.69
CA ALA A 93 -4.61 -26.58 6.70
C ALA A 93 -4.34 -25.25 7.43
N LEU A 94 -4.41 -24.12 6.70
CA LEU A 94 -4.34 -22.78 7.32
C LEU A 94 -5.53 -22.53 8.26
N GLU A 95 -6.75 -22.94 7.88
CA GLU A 95 -7.94 -22.77 8.70
C GLU A 95 -7.88 -23.61 10.00
N VAL A 96 -7.25 -24.78 9.95
CA VAL A 96 -7.11 -25.68 11.12
C VAL A 96 -5.99 -25.25 12.05
N ALA A 97 -4.94 -24.62 11.54
CA ALA A 97 -3.76 -24.28 12.32
C ALA A 97 -4.05 -23.40 13.57
N PRO A 98 -4.92 -22.37 13.53
CA PRO A 98 -5.30 -21.60 14.72
C PRO A 98 -5.95 -22.48 15.82
N PHE A 99 -6.78 -23.44 15.45
CA PHE A 99 -7.41 -24.35 16.42
C PHE A 99 -6.36 -25.21 17.12
N ILE A 100 -5.40 -25.76 16.37
CA ILE A 100 -4.27 -26.52 16.96
C ILE A 100 -3.44 -25.63 17.90
N ALA A 101 -3.30 -24.34 17.56
CA ALA A 101 -2.53 -23.38 18.35
C ALA A 101 -3.20 -23.04 19.69
N HIS A 102 -4.53 -22.97 19.72
CA HIS A 102 -5.31 -22.54 20.88
C HIS A 102 -5.91 -23.68 21.71
N ASP A 103 -5.79 -24.92 21.25
CA ASP A 103 -6.31 -26.07 21.96
C ASP A 103 -5.43 -26.48 23.16
N THR A 104 -6.02 -27.16 24.12
CA THR A 104 -5.39 -27.70 25.33
C THR A 104 -4.54 -28.95 25.08
N LEU A 105 -4.14 -29.20 23.85
CA LEU A 105 -3.31 -30.32 23.41
C LEU A 105 -1.95 -30.34 24.11
N SER A 106 -1.45 -31.51 24.44
CA SER A 106 -0.05 -31.67 24.85
C SER A 106 0.91 -31.29 23.72
N SER A 107 2.16 -30.97 24.05
CA SER A 107 3.17 -30.61 23.03
C SER A 107 3.40 -31.70 21.97
N VAL A 108 3.23 -32.97 22.35
CA VAL A 108 3.40 -34.12 21.45
C VAL A 108 2.21 -34.22 20.48
N GLU A 109 0.97 -34.16 20.99
CA GLU A 109 -0.23 -34.19 20.19
C GLU A 109 -0.28 -33.01 19.22
N ARG A 110 0.07 -31.81 19.69
CA ARG A 110 0.15 -30.60 18.88
C ARG A 110 1.14 -30.75 17.72
N GLU A 111 2.34 -31.29 17.95
CA GLU A 111 3.33 -31.51 16.89
C GLU A 111 2.86 -32.59 15.90
N GLU A 112 2.13 -33.61 16.34
CA GLU A 112 1.54 -34.60 15.46
C GLU A 112 0.47 -34.03 14.54
N TRP A 113 -0.45 -33.23 15.05
CA TRP A 113 -1.47 -32.56 14.28
C TRP A 113 -0.84 -31.55 13.30
N LEU A 114 0.08 -30.70 13.77
CA LEU A 114 0.79 -29.75 12.92
C LEU A 114 1.55 -30.42 11.80
N ARG A 115 2.15 -31.57 12.01
CA ARG A 115 2.90 -32.29 10.97
C ARG A 115 2.01 -32.69 9.77
N VAL A 116 0.76 -33.03 10.01
CA VAL A 116 -0.20 -33.36 8.95
C VAL A 116 -0.51 -32.10 8.14
N GLU A 117 -0.83 -31.00 8.82
CA GLU A 117 -1.22 -29.75 8.18
C GLU A 117 -0.03 -29.08 7.47
N LEU A 118 1.17 -29.14 8.03
CA LEU A 118 2.41 -28.68 7.40
C LEU A 118 2.69 -29.41 6.08
N LYS A 119 2.43 -30.72 6.02
CA LYS A 119 2.60 -31.47 4.78
C LYS A 119 1.62 -31.01 3.70
N ARG A 120 0.38 -30.67 4.08
CA ARG A 120 -0.62 -30.12 3.14
C ARG A 120 -0.19 -28.73 2.64
N LEU A 121 0.29 -27.87 3.52
CA LEU A 121 0.80 -26.53 3.18
C LEU A 121 2.01 -26.61 2.23
N VAL A 122 2.99 -27.44 2.54
CA VAL A 122 4.17 -27.64 1.67
C VAL A 122 3.74 -28.11 0.29
N THR A 123 2.85 -29.11 0.21
CA THR A 123 2.35 -29.62 -1.07
C THR A 123 1.61 -28.54 -1.88
N ALA A 124 0.83 -27.70 -1.22
CA ALA A 124 0.11 -26.60 -1.86
C ALA A 124 1.07 -25.52 -2.39
N ILE A 125 2.07 -25.12 -1.59
CA ILE A 125 3.09 -24.14 -1.98
C ILE A 125 3.92 -24.64 -3.18
N GLU A 126 4.33 -25.91 -3.18
CA GLU A 126 5.06 -26.52 -4.29
C GLU A 126 4.20 -26.56 -5.58
N GLU A 127 2.95 -26.97 -5.47
CA GLU A 127 2.04 -27.06 -6.61
C GLU A 127 1.75 -25.70 -7.23
N VAL A 128 1.36 -24.71 -6.39
CA VAL A 128 1.04 -23.38 -6.89
C VAL A 128 2.29 -22.63 -7.34
N GLY A 129 3.43 -22.78 -6.66
CA GLY A 129 4.72 -22.25 -7.08
C GLY A 129 5.17 -22.75 -8.44
N SER A 130 4.94 -24.04 -8.72
CA SER A 130 5.20 -24.64 -10.05
C SER A 130 4.32 -24.02 -11.14
N ILE A 131 3.04 -23.76 -10.87
CA ILE A 131 2.11 -23.14 -11.81
C ILE A 131 2.47 -21.67 -12.03
N ALA A 132 2.80 -20.96 -10.96
CA ALA A 132 3.20 -19.56 -10.95
C ALA A 132 4.58 -19.33 -11.59
N GLN A 133 5.35 -20.40 -11.80
CA GLN A 133 6.75 -20.36 -12.24
C GLN A 133 7.66 -19.59 -11.29
N VAL A 134 7.43 -19.75 -9.99
CA VAL A 134 8.33 -19.23 -8.95
C VAL A 134 9.66 -19.99 -9.03
N PRO A 135 10.82 -19.32 -8.89
CA PRO A 135 12.13 -19.96 -8.87
C PRO A 135 12.21 -21.06 -7.78
N ARG A 136 12.73 -22.24 -8.14
CA ARG A 136 12.83 -23.38 -7.22
C ARG A 136 13.49 -23.05 -5.89
N PRO A 137 14.59 -22.27 -5.82
CA PRO A 137 15.21 -21.91 -4.53
C PRO A 137 14.25 -21.18 -3.60
N GLN A 138 13.38 -20.31 -4.12
CA GLN A 138 12.40 -19.58 -3.33
C GLN A 138 11.29 -20.49 -2.78
N VAL A 139 10.85 -21.47 -3.56
CA VAL A 139 9.88 -22.48 -3.08
C VAL A 139 10.52 -23.37 -2.03
N GLU A 140 11.76 -23.80 -2.24
CA GLU A 140 12.52 -24.63 -1.30
C GLU A 140 12.78 -23.90 0.02
N GLU A 141 13.06 -22.61 0.00
CA GLU A 141 13.22 -21.78 1.18
C GLU A 141 11.96 -21.81 2.07
N TRP A 142 10.78 -21.57 1.48
CA TRP A 142 9.52 -21.63 2.20
C TRP A 142 9.23 -23.02 2.78
N THR A 143 9.44 -24.06 2.01
CA THR A 143 9.23 -25.43 2.48
C THR A 143 10.20 -25.82 3.61
N GLN A 144 11.44 -25.30 3.59
CA GLN A 144 12.40 -25.47 4.67
C GLN A 144 12.02 -24.71 5.93
N ARG A 145 11.47 -23.48 5.79
CA ARG A 145 10.94 -22.69 6.93
C ARG A 145 9.80 -23.42 7.62
N LEU A 146 8.82 -23.91 6.87
CA LEU A 146 7.69 -24.69 7.40
C LEU A 146 8.14 -25.98 8.09
N ASN A 147 9.19 -26.62 7.58
CA ASN A 147 9.75 -27.84 8.19
C ASN A 147 10.67 -27.55 9.39
N GLY A 148 10.84 -26.30 9.81
CA GLY A 148 11.69 -25.92 10.94
C GLY A 148 13.19 -26.13 10.70
N ARG A 149 13.62 -26.24 9.45
CA ARG A 149 15.04 -26.45 9.09
C ARG A 149 15.82 -25.14 8.94
N VAL A 150 15.12 -24.00 8.83
CA VAL A 150 15.72 -22.67 8.73
C VAL A 150 15.13 -21.81 9.84
N SER A 151 15.99 -21.14 10.62
CA SER A 151 15.57 -20.17 11.63
C SER A 151 14.90 -18.99 10.95
N LEU A 152 13.82 -18.48 11.55
CA LEU A 152 13.17 -17.21 11.13
C LEU A 152 13.98 -15.96 11.54
N ARG A 153 15.24 -16.11 11.97
CA ARG A 153 16.09 -14.93 12.15
C ARG A 153 16.14 -14.18 10.82
N PRO A 154 15.83 -12.88 10.80
CA PRO A 154 15.99 -12.10 9.60
C PRO A 154 17.44 -12.26 9.13
N THR A 155 17.62 -12.81 7.95
CA THR A 155 18.91 -12.74 7.25
C THR A 155 19.11 -11.27 6.96
N PRO A 156 20.29 -10.69 7.27
CA PRO A 156 20.61 -9.36 6.78
C PRO A 156 20.36 -9.36 5.26
N PRO A 157 19.72 -8.32 4.70
CA PRO A 157 19.48 -8.27 3.28
C PRO A 157 20.79 -8.51 2.54
N PRO A 158 20.79 -9.31 1.45
CA PRO A 158 21.98 -9.44 0.63
C PRO A 158 22.43 -8.05 0.25
N GLN A 159 23.76 -7.81 0.26
CA GLN A 159 24.33 -6.57 -0.23
C GLN A 159 23.95 -6.47 -1.71
N LEU A 160 22.93 -5.69 -1.99
CA LEU A 160 22.36 -5.51 -3.32
C LEU A 160 23.13 -4.41 -4.02
N GLY A 161 23.57 -4.71 -5.23
CA GLY A 161 24.20 -3.74 -6.11
C GLY A 161 23.29 -2.54 -6.38
N SER A 162 23.87 -1.43 -6.70
CA SER A 162 23.36 -0.05 -6.74
C SER A 162 22.03 0.23 -7.48
N SER A 163 21.51 -0.70 -8.28
CA SER A 163 20.27 -0.49 -9.04
C SER A 163 18.99 -0.96 -8.33
N VAL A 164 19.10 -1.52 -7.12
CA VAL A 164 17.99 -2.21 -6.41
C VAL A 164 17.44 -1.38 -5.25
N VAL A 165 18.13 -0.34 -4.80
CA VAL A 165 17.75 0.42 -3.59
C VAL A 165 16.45 1.19 -3.80
N SER A 166 16.21 1.79 -4.97
CA SER A 166 14.96 2.53 -5.21
C SER A 166 13.76 1.60 -5.35
N LEU A 167 13.94 0.42 -5.95
CA LEU A 167 12.89 -0.58 -6.09
C LEU A 167 12.60 -1.30 -4.77
N ALA A 168 13.62 -1.63 -3.98
CA ALA A 168 13.44 -2.23 -2.66
C ALA A 168 12.77 -1.28 -1.67
N LEU A 169 12.98 0.03 -1.82
CA LEU A 169 12.25 1.05 -1.08
C LEU A 169 10.77 1.06 -1.48
N LEU A 170 10.49 1.06 -2.78
CA LEU A 170 9.14 1.01 -3.33
C LEU A 170 8.41 -0.28 -2.95
N GLU A 171 9.07 -1.43 -2.99
CA GLU A 171 8.50 -2.73 -2.59
C GLU A 171 8.22 -2.82 -1.08
N ARG A 172 8.95 -2.09 -0.23
CA ARG A 172 8.71 -2.03 1.22
C ARG A 172 7.54 -1.12 1.60
N PHE A 173 7.24 -0.10 0.82
CA PHE A 173 6.02 0.71 0.99
C PHE A 173 4.73 -0.07 0.67
N SER A 174 4.82 -1.18 -0.05
CA SER A 174 3.70 -2.06 -0.43
C SER A 174 3.47 -3.23 0.53
N GLY A 175 4.12 -3.25 1.70
CA GLY A 175 3.97 -4.30 2.71
C GLY A 175 2.54 -4.42 3.22
N GLY A 176 1.95 -5.58 2.98
CA GLY A 176 0.56 -5.89 3.28
C GLY A 176 0.15 -5.58 4.73
N MET A 177 -1.03 -5.03 4.87
CA MET A 177 -1.66 -4.69 6.14
C MET A 177 -1.83 -5.94 7.02
N THR A 178 -1.12 -6.00 8.13
CA THR A 178 -1.36 -6.98 9.19
C THR A 178 -1.89 -6.24 10.41
N PRO A 179 -3.07 -6.57 10.94
CA PRO A 179 -3.54 -5.95 12.19
C PRO A 179 -2.59 -6.34 13.33
N VAL A 180 -2.12 -5.35 14.06
CA VAL A 180 -1.15 -5.51 15.14
C VAL A 180 -1.82 -5.26 16.47
N ARG A 181 -1.61 -6.15 17.44
CA ARG A 181 -1.96 -5.92 18.84
C ARG A 181 -0.79 -5.23 19.54
N MET A 182 -1.00 -3.99 19.98
CA MET A 182 -0.04 -3.26 20.79
C MET A 182 -0.45 -3.26 22.26
N TYR A 183 0.53 -3.34 23.15
CA TYR A 183 0.33 -3.18 24.58
C TYR A 183 1.16 -1.98 25.05
N GLY A 184 0.49 -0.99 25.63
CA GLY A 184 1.09 0.26 26.06
C GLY A 184 1.67 0.22 27.46
N GLY A 185 2.30 1.32 27.86
CA GLY A 185 2.78 1.57 29.23
C GLY A 185 1.65 1.54 30.28
N PRO A 186 1.96 1.79 31.58
CA PRO A 186 1.03 1.51 32.68
C PRO A 186 -0.34 2.17 32.59
N ASP A 187 -0.47 3.24 31.81
CA ASP A 187 -1.69 4.04 31.70
C ASP A 187 -2.39 3.96 30.33
N VAL A 188 -1.86 3.16 29.40
CA VAL A 188 -2.40 3.05 28.03
C VAL A 188 -2.37 1.59 27.58
N ARG A 189 -3.52 1.06 27.16
CA ARG A 189 -3.66 -0.28 26.59
C ARG A 189 -4.24 -0.19 25.20
N LEU A 190 -3.75 -1.01 24.29
CA LEU A 190 -4.50 -1.36 23.08
C LEU A 190 -5.28 -2.64 23.33
N ARG A 191 -6.59 -2.55 23.19
CA ARG A 191 -7.49 -3.69 23.29
C ARG A 191 -8.29 -3.75 22.00
N ASP A 192 -8.15 -4.86 21.29
CA ASP A 192 -8.87 -5.09 20.02
C ASP A 192 -8.66 -3.99 18.95
N GLY A 193 -7.48 -3.33 18.96
CA GLY A 193 -7.14 -2.22 18.05
C GLY A 193 -7.52 -0.83 18.55
N GLU A 194 -8.05 -0.70 19.77
CA GLU A 194 -8.43 0.57 20.40
C GLU A 194 -7.47 0.95 21.53
N VAL A 195 -7.15 2.23 21.64
CA VAL A 195 -6.35 2.77 22.76
C VAL A 195 -7.25 3.01 23.96
N GLU A 196 -7.11 2.19 24.99
CA GLU A 196 -7.81 2.34 26.26
C GLU A 196 -6.92 3.09 27.26
N TRP A 197 -7.38 4.25 27.76
CA TRP A 197 -6.72 5.01 28.83
C TRP A 197 -7.25 4.56 30.19
N LEU A 198 -6.35 4.15 31.06
CA LEU A 198 -6.69 3.69 32.43
C LEU A 198 -6.62 4.84 33.46
N THR A 199 -7.14 6.04 33.15
CA THR A 199 -7.18 7.15 34.12
C THR A 199 -8.58 7.34 34.67
N GLU A 200 -8.71 7.44 35.99
CA GLU A 200 -9.97 7.51 36.75
C GLU A 200 -10.69 8.86 36.67
N GLU A 201 -10.11 9.93 36.13
CA GLU A 201 -10.74 11.24 36.06
C GLU A 201 -10.81 11.79 34.64
N GLY A 202 -12.03 11.81 34.10
CA GLY A 202 -12.47 12.65 32.98
C GLY A 202 -11.60 12.55 31.73
N ALA A 203 -11.76 11.54 30.93
CA ALA A 203 -11.06 11.34 29.68
C ALA A 203 -11.16 12.58 28.78
N SER A 204 -10.12 13.40 28.76
CA SER A 204 -9.88 14.28 27.63
C SER A 204 -9.73 13.37 26.41
N VAL A 205 -10.51 13.62 25.33
CA VAL A 205 -10.46 12.83 24.11
C VAL A 205 -9.03 12.88 23.57
N VAL A 206 -8.31 11.79 23.64
CA VAL A 206 -6.96 11.68 23.07
C VAL A 206 -7.12 11.40 21.59
N ASN A 207 -6.70 12.36 20.76
CA ASN A 207 -6.82 12.28 19.33
C ASN A 207 -5.58 11.69 18.64
N HIS A 208 -4.41 11.81 19.27
CA HIS A 208 -3.13 11.39 18.70
C HIS A 208 -2.26 10.72 19.76
N VAL A 209 -1.57 9.65 19.39
CA VAL A 209 -0.60 8.94 20.23
C VAL A 209 0.60 8.53 19.41
N VAL A 210 1.81 8.71 19.96
CA VAL A 210 3.05 8.19 19.40
C VAL A 210 3.66 7.18 20.37
N PHE A 211 4.02 6.03 19.86
CA PHE A 211 4.72 4.97 20.57
C PHE A 211 6.15 4.84 20.06
N ASP A 212 7.05 4.36 20.91
CA ASP A 212 8.46 4.13 20.59
C ASP A 212 8.74 2.62 20.46
N ALA A 213 9.14 2.18 19.26
CA ALA A 213 9.51 0.79 18.99
C ALA A 213 10.95 0.45 19.42
N ARG A 214 11.77 1.43 19.81
CA ARG A 214 13.14 1.24 20.30
C ARG A 214 14.04 0.45 19.35
N GLY A 215 13.83 0.59 18.07
CA GLY A 215 14.56 -0.10 17.03
C GLY A 215 14.11 -1.55 16.80
N GLU A 216 12.98 -1.95 17.33
CA GLU A 216 12.40 -3.28 17.08
C GLU A 216 11.31 -3.17 16.01
N GLU A 217 11.08 -4.28 15.28
CA GLU A 217 9.97 -4.40 14.32
C GLU A 217 8.71 -5.02 14.96
N SER A 218 8.80 -5.48 16.21
CA SER A 218 7.65 -5.91 16.99
C SER A 218 6.88 -4.70 17.47
N LEU A 219 5.57 -4.75 17.30
CA LEU A 219 4.65 -3.73 17.74
C LEU A 219 3.93 -4.14 19.05
N ASP A 220 4.41 -5.21 19.70
CA ASP A 220 3.88 -5.69 20.96
C ASP A 220 4.48 -4.92 22.14
N THR A 221 3.63 -4.41 23.01
CA THR A 221 4.04 -3.79 24.29
C THR A 221 4.96 -2.58 24.15
N LEU A 222 4.54 -1.58 23.38
CA LEU A 222 5.28 -0.35 23.17
C LEU A 222 4.89 0.74 24.20
N PRO A 223 5.88 1.52 24.69
CA PRO A 223 5.57 2.68 25.54
C PRO A 223 5.00 3.82 24.70
N ALA A 224 3.93 4.44 25.19
CA ALA A 224 3.49 5.71 24.66
C ALA A 224 4.46 6.81 25.12
N VAL A 225 5.00 7.56 24.18
CA VAL A 225 6.01 8.61 24.42
C VAL A 225 5.48 10.02 24.19
N ARG A 226 4.36 10.15 23.43
CA ARG A 226 3.71 11.43 23.18
C ARG A 226 2.21 11.22 22.90
N TRP A 227 1.34 12.11 23.40
CA TRP A 227 -0.10 12.05 23.18
C TRP A 227 -0.77 13.42 23.32
N THR A 228 -2.01 13.57 22.86
CA THR A 228 -2.81 14.79 22.99
C THR A 228 -3.00 15.14 24.46
N GLY A 229 -2.57 16.33 24.86
CA GLY A 229 -2.61 16.81 26.25
C GLY A 229 -1.42 16.38 27.10
N GLY A 230 -0.55 15.48 26.63
CA GLY A 230 0.72 15.14 27.28
C GLY A 230 1.81 16.21 27.06
N ALA A 231 2.86 16.18 27.90
CA ALA A 231 4.01 17.03 27.70
C ALA A 231 4.73 16.73 26.38
N PRO A 232 5.35 17.71 25.74
CA PRO A 232 6.23 17.47 24.60
C PRO A 232 7.35 16.49 24.96
N SER A 233 7.78 15.71 23.98
CA SER A 233 8.94 14.81 24.10
C SER A 233 10.24 15.58 23.85
N ASP A 234 11.31 15.19 24.53
CA ASP A 234 12.66 15.68 24.23
C ASP A 234 13.24 15.01 22.94
N ASP A 235 12.59 13.97 22.45
CA ASP A 235 12.97 13.30 21.21
C ASP A 235 12.33 13.97 20.00
N GLU A 236 13.16 14.48 19.12
CA GLU A 236 12.74 15.21 17.90
C GLU A 236 11.92 14.32 16.95
N VAL A 237 12.30 13.05 16.78
CA VAL A 237 11.61 12.08 15.90
C VAL A 237 10.18 11.87 16.37
N THR A 238 9.98 11.76 17.68
CA THR A 238 8.67 11.65 18.32
C THR A 238 7.81 12.90 18.09
N GLU A 239 8.36 14.11 18.31
CA GLU A 239 7.61 15.36 18.11
C GLU A 239 7.28 15.60 16.63
N GLN A 240 8.18 15.29 15.71
CA GLN A 240 7.93 15.37 14.27
C GLN A 240 6.78 14.44 13.85
N ALA A 241 6.79 13.18 14.31
CA ALA A 241 5.69 12.24 14.05
C ALA A 241 4.36 12.75 14.61
N TYR A 242 4.35 13.22 15.87
CA TYR A 242 3.16 13.80 16.49
C TYR A 242 2.61 14.98 15.70
N ASN A 243 3.48 15.91 15.28
CA ASN A 243 3.08 17.09 14.51
C ASN A 243 2.51 16.72 13.13
N GLY A 244 3.03 15.69 12.48
CA GLY A 244 2.48 15.18 11.22
C GLY A 244 1.07 14.60 11.39
N LEU A 245 0.81 13.83 12.46
CA LEU A 245 -0.54 13.36 12.79
C LEU A 245 -1.51 14.51 13.06
N VAL A 246 -1.06 15.51 13.81
CA VAL A 246 -1.87 16.71 14.10
C VAL A 246 -2.19 17.48 12.82
N ALA A 247 -1.22 17.67 11.94
CA ALA A 247 -1.43 18.37 10.66
C ALA A 247 -2.46 17.67 9.79
N ALA A 248 -2.38 16.33 9.67
CA ALA A 248 -3.36 15.53 8.92
C ALA A 248 -4.77 15.70 9.49
N THR A 249 -4.93 15.60 10.81
CA THR A 249 -6.24 15.73 11.47
C THR A 249 -6.80 17.15 11.35
N ARG A 250 -5.96 18.18 11.48
CA ARG A 250 -6.40 19.57 11.35
C ARG A 250 -6.91 19.89 9.95
N LEU A 251 -6.26 19.39 8.92
CA LEU A 251 -6.76 19.53 7.54
C LEU A 251 -8.17 18.95 7.41
N VAL A 252 -8.40 17.75 7.97
CA VAL A 252 -9.71 17.08 7.91
C VAL A 252 -10.76 17.84 8.71
N SER A 253 -10.46 18.29 9.93
CA SER A 253 -11.44 18.91 10.82
C SER A 253 -11.68 20.39 10.50
N GLU A 254 -10.63 21.18 10.29
CA GLU A 254 -10.72 22.63 10.15
C GLU A 254 -11.05 23.04 8.71
N VAL A 255 -10.58 22.28 7.71
CA VAL A 255 -10.81 22.60 6.30
C VAL A 255 -12.00 21.80 5.74
N PHE A 256 -12.03 20.48 5.94
CA PHE A 256 -13.09 19.65 5.35
C PHE A 256 -14.31 19.48 6.24
N GLY A 257 -14.25 19.91 7.51
CA GLY A 257 -15.39 19.92 8.43
C GLY A 257 -15.82 18.53 8.91
N ARG A 258 -14.91 17.55 8.91
CA ARG A 258 -15.14 16.21 9.42
C ARG A 258 -14.40 16.04 10.74
N ASP A 259 -15.12 15.72 11.81
CA ASP A 259 -14.56 15.66 13.17
C ASP A 259 -13.47 14.60 13.36
N ARG A 260 -13.48 13.53 12.56
CA ARG A 260 -12.56 12.41 12.69
C ARG A 260 -12.00 11.99 11.34
N MET A 261 -10.70 11.70 11.33
CA MET A 261 -10.01 11.21 10.13
C MET A 261 -10.27 9.73 9.89
N LEU A 262 -10.21 8.90 10.94
CA LEU A 262 -10.40 7.46 10.86
C LEU A 262 -11.89 7.07 10.95
N ALA A 263 -12.18 5.84 10.49
CA ALA A 263 -13.50 5.23 10.63
C ALA A 263 -13.83 4.82 12.09
N THR A 264 -12.82 4.60 12.90
CA THR A 264 -12.92 4.17 14.30
C THR A 264 -12.92 5.36 15.26
N ASP A 265 -13.44 5.14 16.47
CA ASP A 265 -13.44 6.14 17.55
C ASP A 265 -12.08 6.28 18.25
N GLY A 266 -11.08 5.50 17.84
CA GLY A 266 -9.74 5.53 18.41
C GLY A 266 -8.89 6.73 17.96
N PRO A 267 -7.75 7.00 18.65
CA PRO A 267 -6.79 8.01 18.25
C PRO A 267 -6.07 7.62 16.96
N LEU A 268 -5.55 8.63 16.27
CA LEU A 268 -4.58 8.41 15.20
C LEU A 268 -3.22 8.09 15.83
N VAL A 269 -2.62 6.97 15.41
CA VAL A 269 -1.44 6.40 16.05
C VAL A 269 -0.24 6.40 15.13
N ALA A 270 0.93 6.80 15.64
CA ALA A 270 2.22 6.54 15.00
C ALA A 270 3.13 5.72 15.93
N VAL A 271 4.02 4.96 15.32
CA VAL A 271 5.13 4.27 15.98
C VAL A 271 6.42 4.79 15.35
N VAL A 272 7.30 5.33 16.16
CA VAL A 272 8.62 5.83 15.75
C VAL A 272 9.72 4.83 16.12
N HIS A 273 10.92 5.06 15.62
CA HIS A 273 12.08 4.16 15.82
C HIS A 273 11.75 2.71 15.44
N TYR A 274 10.93 2.54 14.37
CA TYR A 274 10.50 1.22 13.91
C TYR A 274 11.61 0.54 13.11
N GLY A 275 12.13 -0.56 13.66
CA GLY A 275 13.29 -1.27 13.11
C GLY A 275 14.60 -0.52 13.25
N ARG A 276 15.73 -1.22 13.04
CA ARG A 276 17.07 -0.62 13.09
C ARG A 276 17.56 -0.32 11.69
N GLU A 277 18.08 0.90 11.49
CA GLU A 277 18.61 1.33 10.18
C GLU A 277 17.59 1.08 9.05
N LEU A 278 16.30 1.30 9.34
CA LEU A 278 15.20 0.97 8.45
C LEU A 278 14.64 2.25 7.80
N SER A 279 14.81 2.35 6.48
CA SER A 279 14.18 3.40 5.67
C SER A 279 12.75 2.98 5.34
N TYR A 280 11.81 3.38 6.21
CA TYR A 280 10.44 2.85 6.18
C TYR A 280 9.41 3.85 6.68
N GLY A 281 8.28 3.92 5.98
CA GLY A 281 7.09 4.63 6.42
C GLY A 281 5.88 3.97 5.77
N ALA A 282 5.00 3.34 6.56
CA ALA A 282 3.82 2.67 6.05
C ALA A 282 2.68 2.62 7.07
N TRP A 283 1.46 2.48 6.57
CA TRP A 283 0.27 2.24 7.36
C TRP A 283 0.08 0.73 7.63
N HIS A 284 -0.02 0.37 8.90
CA HIS A 284 -0.21 -1.01 9.37
C HIS A 284 -1.67 -1.26 9.83
N GLY A 285 -2.64 -0.84 9.03
CA GLY A 285 -4.07 -1.06 9.30
C GLY A 285 -4.68 -0.16 10.37
N THR A 286 -3.97 0.11 11.47
CA THR A 286 -4.43 0.95 12.58
C THR A 286 -3.44 2.03 12.98
N LEU A 287 -2.23 1.99 12.46
CA LEU A 287 -1.15 2.90 12.84
C LEU A 287 -0.16 3.17 11.71
N ALA A 288 0.53 4.32 11.79
CA ALA A 288 1.67 4.64 10.95
C ALA A 288 2.96 4.14 11.62
N ALA A 289 3.73 3.25 10.97
CA ALA A 289 5.05 2.83 11.43
C ALA A 289 6.13 3.60 10.65
N LEU A 290 7.05 4.22 11.39
CA LEU A 290 8.07 5.13 10.86
C LEU A 290 9.45 4.71 11.34
N GLY A 291 10.33 4.35 10.41
CA GLY A 291 11.73 4.00 10.67
C GLY A 291 12.63 5.24 10.71
N ASP A 292 13.80 5.07 11.31
CA ASP A 292 14.79 6.14 11.49
C ASP A 292 15.59 6.45 10.23
N GLY A 293 15.31 5.76 9.15
CA GLY A 293 16.11 5.87 7.95
C GLY A 293 17.46 5.18 8.11
N TYR A 294 18.25 5.21 7.06
CA TYR A 294 19.61 4.71 7.04
C TYR A 294 20.37 5.31 5.86
N ARG A 295 21.60 5.73 6.09
CA ARG A 295 22.56 6.23 5.11
C ARG A 295 22.03 7.36 4.21
N TYR A 296 21.10 7.06 3.29
CA TYR A 296 20.55 7.99 2.31
C TYR A 296 19.30 8.72 2.79
N PHE A 297 18.71 8.22 3.90
CA PHE A 297 17.46 8.72 4.43
C PHE A 297 17.57 9.07 5.92
N ARG A 298 16.98 10.18 6.29
CA ARG A 298 16.73 10.59 7.66
C ARG A 298 15.50 9.86 8.21
N PRO A 299 15.16 10.02 9.50
CA PRO A 299 13.92 9.49 10.04
C PRO A 299 12.70 9.89 9.21
N PHE A 300 11.82 8.95 8.96
CA PHE A 300 10.63 9.20 8.12
C PHE A 300 9.62 10.15 8.76
N SER A 301 9.77 10.44 10.04
CA SER A 301 9.06 11.52 10.75
C SER A 301 9.53 12.92 10.35
N SER A 302 10.73 13.08 9.77
CA SER A 302 11.28 14.39 9.42
C SER A 302 10.45 15.13 8.37
N GLY A 303 9.74 14.41 7.49
CA GLY A 303 8.78 14.98 6.55
C GLY A 303 7.37 15.04 7.18
N LEU A 304 6.88 16.21 7.51
CA LEU A 304 5.53 16.38 8.03
C LEU A 304 4.49 15.81 7.08
N GLU A 305 4.62 16.09 5.79
CA GLU A 305 3.76 15.60 4.72
C GLU A 305 3.86 14.09 4.54
N VAL A 306 5.02 13.48 4.84
CA VAL A 306 5.19 12.02 4.76
C VAL A 306 4.43 11.33 5.88
N VAL A 307 4.53 11.83 7.11
CA VAL A 307 3.74 11.30 8.24
C VAL A 307 2.24 11.44 7.96
N ALA A 308 1.83 12.60 7.48
CA ALA A 308 0.44 12.85 7.12
C ALA A 308 -0.02 11.91 5.98
N SER A 309 0.76 11.73 4.91
CA SER A 309 0.47 10.81 3.81
C SER A 309 0.28 9.37 4.31
N VAL A 310 1.19 8.88 5.15
CA VAL A 310 1.05 7.55 5.74
C VAL A 310 -0.25 7.43 6.55
N ALA A 311 -0.59 8.44 7.34
CA ALA A 311 -1.82 8.46 8.14
C ALA A 311 -3.09 8.48 7.27
N TRP A 312 -3.06 9.10 6.09
CA TRP A 312 -4.18 9.14 5.15
C TRP A 312 -4.60 7.77 4.63
N HIS A 313 -3.70 6.79 4.61
CA HIS A 313 -4.07 5.40 4.29
C HIS A 313 -5.07 4.78 5.28
N GLY A 314 -5.20 5.33 6.48
CA GLY A 314 -6.19 4.93 7.49
C GLY A 314 -7.58 5.54 7.31
N VAL A 315 -7.77 6.45 6.37
CA VAL A 315 -9.07 7.06 6.07
C VAL A 315 -10.00 5.99 5.50
N LYS A 316 -11.25 5.95 5.99
CA LYS A 316 -12.23 4.91 5.63
C LYS A 316 -12.38 4.74 4.12
N GLU A 317 -12.46 5.85 3.42
CA GLU A 317 -12.70 5.91 1.98
C GLU A 317 -11.55 5.28 1.17
N MET A 318 -10.36 5.18 1.75
CA MET A 318 -9.22 4.49 1.13
C MET A 318 -9.45 2.99 0.92
N SER A 319 -10.42 2.38 1.61
CA SER A 319 -10.81 0.99 1.40
C SER A 319 -11.43 0.71 0.02
N HIS A 320 -11.86 1.74 -0.71
CA HIS A 320 -12.34 1.61 -2.08
C HIS A 320 -11.21 1.39 -3.10
N PHE A 321 -9.98 1.71 -2.75
CA PHE A 321 -8.84 1.49 -3.63
C PHE A 321 -8.28 0.09 -3.47
N ILE A 322 -8.23 -0.65 -4.58
CA ILE A 322 -7.47 -1.90 -4.66
C ILE A 322 -6.00 -1.50 -4.80
N TYR A 323 -5.16 -1.88 -3.85
CA TYR A 323 -3.75 -1.47 -3.85
C TYR A 323 -2.92 -2.27 -4.87
N GLU A 324 -3.29 -2.13 -6.16
CA GLU A 324 -2.62 -2.77 -7.29
C GLU A 324 -2.84 -1.93 -8.55
N GLY A 325 -1.82 -1.82 -9.39
CA GLY A 325 -1.87 -1.15 -10.69
C GLY A 325 -2.34 0.30 -10.61
N GLU A 326 -3.22 0.69 -11.53
CA GLU A 326 -3.69 2.07 -11.65
C GLU A 326 -4.46 2.55 -10.42
N THR A 327 -5.33 1.71 -9.85
CA THR A 327 -6.09 2.03 -8.64
C THR A 327 -5.18 2.26 -7.44
N GLY A 328 -4.14 1.41 -7.27
CA GLY A 328 -3.16 1.57 -6.20
C GLY A 328 -2.27 2.81 -6.42
N ALA A 329 -1.94 3.15 -7.66
CA ALA A 329 -1.23 4.37 -8.00
C ALA A 329 -2.07 5.62 -7.65
N LEU A 330 -3.37 5.58 -7.94
CA LEU A 330 -4.28 6.63 -7.53
C LEU A 330 -4.38 6.77 -6.00
N ALA A 331 -4.46 5.64 -5.27
CA ALA A 331 -4.47 5.65 -3.81
C ALA A 331 -3.25 6.37 -3.23
N ASN A 332 -2.04 6.07 -3.76
CA ASN A 332 -0.82 6.76 -3.34
C ASN A 332 -0.87 8.26 -3.64
N ALA A 333 -1.30 8.66 -4.85
CA ALA A 333 -1.40 10.07 -5.21
C ALA A 333 -2.39 10.83 -4.33
N VAL A 334 -3.51 10.20 -3.95
CA VAL A 334 -4.50 10.77 -3.03
C VAL A 334 -3.90 10.97 -1.64
N CYS A 335 -3.26 9.93 -1.08
CA CYS A 335 -2.63 10.03 0.24
C CYS A 335 -1.50 11.06 0.27
N ASP A 336 -0.61 11.02 -0.72
CA ASP A 336 0.53 11.94 -0.84
C ASP A 336 0.04 13.38 -1.07
N GLY A 337 -0.99 13.55 -1.90
CA GLY A 337 -1.62 14.85 -2.15
C GLY A 337 -2.19 15.48 -0.88
N PHE A 338 -2.97 14.73 -0.11
CA PHE A 338 -3.49 15.22 1.17
C PHE A 338 -2.39 15.39 2.21
N GLY A 339 -1.31 14.61 2.16
CA GLY A 339 -0.11 14.84 2.97
C GLY A 339 0.51 16.22 2.68
N LEU A 340 0.72 16.54 1.42
CA LEU A 340 1.23 17.86 0.98
C LEU A 340 0.27 18.99 1.35
N LEU A 341 -1.03 18.82 1.17
CA LEU A 341 -2.02 19.81 1.57
C LEU A 341 -2.03 20.04 3.09
N ALA A 342 -1.79 19.00 3.89
CA ALA A 342 -1.66 19.13 5.35
C ALA A 342 -0.41 19.96 5.74
N LYS A 343 0.73 19.75 5.06
CA LYS A 343 1.94 20.56 5.23
C LYS A 343 1.69 22.01 4.83
N GLN A 344 1.12 22.23 3.67
CA GLN A 344 0.81 23.58 3.17
C GLN A 344 -0.14 24.31 4.14
N TYR A 345 -1.19 23.63 4.62
CA TYR A 345 -2.11 24.16 5.60
C TYR A 345 -1.42 24.55 6.92
N ALA A 346 -0.58 23.66 7.45
CA ALA A 346 0.17 23.91 8.68
C ALA A 346 1.14 25.09 8.56
N LEU A 347 1.71 25.31 7.37
CA LEU A 347 2.65 26.41 7.08
C LEU A 347 1.97 27.67 6.52
N GLY A 348 0.68 27.62 6.20
CA GLY A 348 -0.07 28.74 5.61
C GLY A 348 0.40 29.09 4.18
N GLN A 349 0.94 28.13 3.41
CA GLN A 349 1.49 28.35 2.07
C GLN A 349 0.40 28.41 1.03
N THR A 350 0.55 29.30 0.06
CA THR A 350 -0.26 29.25 -1.18
C THR A 350 0.24 28.14 -2.13
N ALA A 351 -0.55 27.81 -3.12
CA ALA A 351 -0.16 26.81 -4.13
C ALA A 351 1.11 27.21 -4.90
N GLU A 352 1.36 28.51 -5.05
CA GLU A 352 2.54 29.06 -5.73
C GLU A 352 3.78 29.02 -4.83
N GLU A 353 3.63 29.26 -3.51
CA GLU A 353 4.72 29.26 -2.53
C GLU A 353 5.17 27.85 -2.17
N ALA A 354 4.31 26.86 -2.29
CA ALA A 354 4.59 25.48 -1.92
C ALA A 354 5.61 24.85 -2.90
N ASP A 355 6.48 24.00 -2.34
CA ASP A 355 7.51 23.31 -3.08
C ASP A 355 6.96 22.12 -3.91
N TRP A 356 5.82 21.57 -3.51
CA TRP A 356 5.19 20.38 -4.09
C TRP A 356 6.09 19.15 -4.10
N LEU A 357 6.97 19.05 -3.10
CA LEU A 357 7.91 17.97 -2.87
C LEU A 357 7.47 17.11 -1.69
N LEU A 358 7.33 15.81 -1.93
CA LEU A 358 7.08 14.83 -0.88
C LEU A 358 8.41 14.25 -0.40
N GLY A 359 8.69 14.36 0.89
CA GLY A 359 9.90 13.81 1.51
C GLY A 359 11.18 14.57 1.16
N ALA A 360 11.11 15.89 0.97
CA ALA A 360 12.29 16.72 0.78
C ALA A 360 13.23 16.67 2.00
N ASP A 361 12.67 16.63 3.21
CA ASP A 361 13.42 16.55 4.46
C ASP A 361 13.96 15.13 4.77
N LEU A 362 13.60 14.12 3.98
CA LEU A 362 14.07 12.75 4.20
C LEU A 362 15.43 12.46 3.57
N LEU A 363 15.82 13.15 2.53
CA LEU A 363 17.08 12.86 1.85
C LEU A 363 18.25 13.43 2.64
N THR A 364 19.33 12.63 2.77
CA THR A 364 20.60 13.12 3.32
C THR A 364 21.41 13.82 2.22
N ALA A 365 22.46 14.54 2.61
CA ALA A 365 23.36 15.20 1.68
C ALA A 365 24.16 14.23 0.77
N GLU A 366 24.09 12.93 1.02
CA GLU A 366 24.71 11.90 0.19
C GLU A 366 23.91 11.61 -1.09
N VAL A 367 22.64 12.05 -1.17
CA VAL A 367 21.74 11.80 -2.29
C VAL A 367 21.70 13.00 -3.23
N ASN A 368 21.88 12.73 -4.52
CA ASN A 368 21.64 13.72 -5.57
C ASN A 368 20.14 13.79 -5.89
N GLY A 369 19.39 14.53 -5.08
CA GLY A 369 17.97 14.66 -5.21
C GLY A 369 17.39 15.75 -4.32
N SER A 370 16.14 16.13 -4.58
CA SER A 370 15.40 17.16 -3.85
C SER A 370 14.37 16.56 -2.91
N ALA A 371 13.81 15.37 -3.23
CA ALA A 371 12.72 14.74 -2.49
C ALA A 371 12.57 13.27 -2.92
N LEU A 372 11.62 12.56 -2.29
CA LEU A 372 11.18 11.24 -2.75
C LEU A 372 10.34 11.34 -4.02
N ARG A 373 9.48 12.37 -4.12
CA ARG A 373 8.59 12.61 -5.26
C ARG A 373 8.38 14.09 -5.50
N SER A 374 8.11 14.47 -6.74
CA SER A 374 7.75 15.83 -7.12
C SER A 374 6.38 15.83 -7.82
N PHE A 375 5.39 16.50 -7.25
CA PHE A 375 4.09 16.71 -7.88
C PHE A 375 4.18 17.70 -9.03
N LYS A 376 5.07 18.69 -8.89
CA LYS A 376 5.34 19.71 -9.92
C LYS A 376 5.99 19.13 -11.15
N ALA A 377 6.89 18.18 -11.00
CA ALA A 377 7.67 17.60 -12.09
C ALA A 377 8.01 16.13 -11.77
N PRO A 378 7.05 15.20 -11.90
CA PRO A 378 7.32 13.78 -11.72
C PRO A 378 8.48 13.30 -12.60
N GLY A 379 9.29 12.39 -12.10
CA GLY A 379 10.49 11.91 -12.79
C GLY A 379 11.75 12.76 -12.59
N THR A 380 11.68 13.80 -11.74
CA THR A 380 12.79 14.72 -11.51
C THR A 380 13.21 14.89 -10.05
N ALA A 381 12.54 14.19 -9.12
CA ALA A 381 12.79 14.36 -7.69
C ALA A 381 14.21 13.98 -7.29
N TYR A 382 14.79 12.96 -7.93
CA TYR A 382 16.18 12.54 -7.76
C TYR A 382 16.76 11.91 -9.02
N ASP A 383 18.08 12.02 -9.19
CA ASP A 383 18.88 11.30 -10.18
C ASP A 383 20.23 11.00 -9.54
N ASP A 384 20.33 9.83 -8.89
CA ASP A 384 21.38 9.47 -7.96
C ASP A 384 21.99 8.11 -8.30
N GLU A 385 23.30 7.97 -8.08
CA GLU A 385 24.02 6.73 -8.42
C GLU A 385 23.51 5.51 -7.60
N ALA A 386 23.11 5.73 -6.34
CA ALA A 386 22.66 4.67 -5.46
C ALA A 386 21.13 4.42 -5.53
N LEU A 387 20.33 5.48 -5.69
CA LEU A 387 18.88 5.40 -5.76
C LEU A 387 18.34 5.21 -7.18
N GLY A 388 19.15 5.49 -8.18
CA GLY A 388 18.73 5.56 -9.58
C GLY A 388 18.04 6.89 -9.90
N LYS A 389 17.28 6.91 -10.98
CA LYS A 389 16.47 8.06 -11.38
C LYS A 389 15.03 7.87 -10.94
N ASP A 390 14.38 8.96 -10.52
CA ASP A 390 12.95 9.00 -10.23
C ASP A 390 12.13 8.40 -11.40
N PRO A 391 11.43 7.29 -11.20
CA PRO A 391 10.75 6.57 -12.27
C PRO A 391 9.35 7.09 -12.58
N GLN A 392 8.88 8.14 -11.87
CA GLN A 392 7.49 8.58 -11.98
C GLN A 392 7.19 9.28 -13.32
N PRO A 393 6.20 8.82 -14.12
CA PRO A 393 5.72 9.56 -15.27
C PRO A 393 4.82 10.73 -14.86
N ALA A 394 4.80 11.77 -15.67
CA ALA A 394 3.89 12.90 -15.52
C ALA A 394 2.66 12.81 -16.44
N HIS A 395 2.63 11.87 -17.40
CA HIS A 395 1.61 11.77 -18.44
C HIS A 395 1.26 10.31 -18.74
N MET A 396 0.02 10.05 -19.16
CA MET A 396 -0.47 8.69 -19.46
C MET A 396 0.27 8.03 -20.62
N ASP A 397 0.80 8.78 -21.58
CA ASP A 397 1.59 8.22 -22.68
C ASP A 397 2.87 7.49 -22.16
N ASP A 398 3.35 7.90 -21.00
CA ASP A 398 4.53 7.34 -20.34
C ASP A 398 4.17 6.35 -19.21
N TYR A 399 2.90 5.91 -19.13
CA TYR A 399 2.43 4.97 -18.13
C TYR A 399 3.28 3.68 -18.14
N VAL A 400 3.83 3.31 -16.97
CA VAL A 400 4.73 2.17 -16.85
C VAL A 400 3.96 0.89 -16.57
N HIS A 401 3.88 0.01 -17.58
CA HIS A 401 3.32 -1.34 -17.42
C HIS A 401 4.35 -2.27 -16.80
N THR A 402 4.17 -2.65 -15.55
CA THR A 402 5.09 -3.49 -14.79
C THR A 402 4.34 -4.48 -13.89
N GLU A 403 4.98 -5.64 -13.59
CA GLU A 403 4.49 -6.56 -12.56
C GLU A 403 5.14 -6.25 -11.18
N ARG A 404 6.14 -5.37 -11.16
CA ARG A 404 6.82 -4.92 -9.93
C ARG A 404 6.00 -3.84 -9.26
N ASP A 405 6.30 -3.59 -7.97
CA ASP A 405 5.65 -2.51 -7.22
C ASP A 405 4.11 -2.63 -7.29
N GLN A 406 3.60 -3.87 -7.17
CA GLN A 406 2.15 -4.16 -7.28
C GLN A 406 1.49 -3.56 -8.54
N GLY A 407 2.19 -3.62 -9.67
CA GLY A 407 1.71 -3.02 -10.92
C GLY A 407 2.12 -1.55 -11.09
N GLY A 408 3.16 -1.09 -10.35
CA GLY A 408 3.69 0.27 -10.46
C GLY A 408 2.92 1.31 -9.64
N VAL A 409 2.40 0.91 -8.47
CA VAL A 409 1.57 1.80 -7.63
C VAL A 409 2.30 3.06 -7.16
N HIS A 410 3.61 2.99 -6.86
CA HIS A 410 4.40 4.16 -6.50
C HIS A 410 5.00 4.87 -7.72
N ILE A 411 5.07 4.17 -8.86
CA ILE A 411 5.60 4.74 -10.11
C ILE A 411 4.53 5.59 -10.78
N ASN A 412 3.40 4.97 -11.13
CA ASN A 412 2.35 5.63 -11.91
C ASN A 412 1.52 6.66 -11.10
N SER A 413 1.73 6.73 -9.77
CA SER A 413 1.12 7.77 -8.93
C SER A 413 1.56 9.19 -9.32
N GLY A 414 2.65 9.34 -10.06
CA GLY A 414 3.10 10.64 -10.60
C GLY A 414 2.06 11.30 -11.49
N ILE A 415 1.28 10.54 -12.27
CA ILE A 415 0.28 11.07 -13.20
C ILE A 415 -0.85 11.82 -12.48
N PRO A 416 -1.62 11.19 -11.56
CA PRO A 416 -2.66 11.91 -10.81
C PRO A 416 -2.07 12.93 -9.82
N ALA A 417 -0.86 12.71 -9.29
CA ALA A 417 -0.16 13.70 -8.47
C ALA A 417 0.10 15.01 -9.25
N HIS A 418 0.55 14.88 -10.51
CA HIS A 418 0.75 16.03 -11.40
C HIS A 418 -0.55 16.75 -11.74
N ALA A 419 -1.65 16.02 -11.94
CA ALA A 419 -2.97 16.61 -12.15
C ALA A 419 -3.42 17.47 -10.95
N LEU A 420 -3.19 17.02 -9.71
CA LEU A 420 -3.48 17.83 -8.52
C LEU A 420 -2.65 19.12 -8.46
N TYR A 421 -1.36 19.03 -8.78
CA TYR A 421 -0.48 20.19 -8.85
C TYR A 421 -0.98 21.22 -9.87
N LEU A 422 -1.29 20.76 -11.09
CA LEU A 422 -1.79 21.63 -12.17
C LEU A 422 -3.11 22.29 -11.79
N LEU A 423 -4.04 21.53 -11.24
CA LEU A 423 -5.31 22.06 -10.73
C LEU A 423 -5.10 23.13 -9.67
N ALA A 424 -4.30 22.83 -8.66
CA ALA A 424 -4.08 23.74 -7.53
C ALA A 424 -3.39 25.05 -7.96
N THR A 425 -2.37 24.95 -8.82
CA THR A 425 -1.63 26.14 -9.30
C THR A 425 -2.42 26.95 -10.32
N SER A 426 -3.26 26.32 -11.14
CA SER A 426 -4.18 27.01 -12.04
C SER A 426 -5.19 27.86 -11.28
N LEU A 427 -5.74 27.33 -10.17
CA LEU A 427 -6.69 28.04 -9.34
C LEU A 427 -6.03 29.11 -8.46
N GLY A 428 -4.76 28.91 -8.06
CA GLY A 428 -4.04 29.80 -7.16
C GLY A 428 -4.62 29.85 -5.75
N GLY A 429 -4.11 30.76 -4.92
CA GLY A 429 -4.50 30.84 -3.52
C GLY A 429 -4.04 29.64 -2.72
N HIS A 430 -4.77 29.25 -1.68
CA HIS A 430 -4.43 28.07 -0.89
C HIS A 430 -5.00 26.81 -1.54
N ALA A 431 -4.13 25.84 -1.85
CA ALA A 431 -4.52 24.62 -2.57
C ALA A 431 -5.61 23.81 -1.86
N TRP A 432 -5.64 23.81 -0.52
CA TRP A 432 -6.66 23.09 0.25
C TRP A 432 -8.07 23.68 0.17
N GLU A 433 -8.21 24.97 -0.19
CA GLU A 433 -9.53 25.66 -0.21
C GLU A 433 -10.37 25.25 -1.41
N ARG A 434 -9.78 25.10 -2.61
CA ARG A 434 -10.47 24.75 -3.85
C ARG A 434 -10.05 23.38 -4.38
N ALA A 435 -8.82 23.18 -4.80
CA ALA A 435 -8.34 21.90 -5.34
C ALA A 435 -8.46 20.75 -4.33
N GLY A 436 -8.00 20.95 -3.09
CA GLY A 436 -8.10 19.96 -2.03
C GLY A 436 -9.55 19.63 -1.66
N ARG A 437 -10.45 20.62 -1.68
CA ARG A 437 -11.87 20.39 -1.41
C ARG A 437 -12.55 19.60 -2.53
N ILE A 438 -12.22 19.86 -3.79
CA ILE A 438 -12.71 19.08 -4.91
C ILE A 438 -12.29 17.62 -4.78
N TRP A 439 -11.01 17.37 -4.47
CA TRP A 439 -10.50 16.01 -4.27
C TRP A 439 -11.12 15.33 -3.05
N TRP A 440 -11.35 16.07 -1.95
CA TRP A 440 -12.03 15.56 -0.78
C TRP A 440 -13.48 15.14 -1.08
N GLU A 441 -14.22 15.95 -1.81
CA GLU A 441 -15.60 15.67 -2.20
C GLU A 441 -15.68 14.52 -3.20
N ALA A 442 -14.75 14.41 -4.13
CA ALA A 442 -14.63 13.24 -4.98
C ALA A 442 -14.36 11.96 -4.16
N LEU A 443 -13.46 12.02 -3.16
CA LEU A 443 -13.14 10.89 -2.29
C LEU A 443 -14.31 10.43 -1.43
N THR A 444 -15.08 11.39 -0.89
CA THR A 444 -16.14 11.12 0.09
C THR A 444 -17.54 11.06 -0.52
N GLY A 445 -17.67 11.32 -1.82
CA GLY A 445 -18.94 11.33 -2.55
C GLY A 445 -19.47 9.93 -2.88
N ASP A 446 -20.78 9.87 -3.15
CA ASP A 446 -21.49 8.62 -3.44
C ASP A 446 -21.02 7.92 -4.75
N GLY A 447 -20.25 8.61 -5.58
CA GLY A 447 -19.68 8.06 -6.82
C GLY A 447 -18.47 7.16 -6.62
N MET A 448 -17.86 7.15 -5.43
CA MET A 448 -16.73 6.28 -5.10
C MET A 448 -17.15 4.80 -5.12
N ARG A 449 -16.34 3.99 -5.78
CA ARG A 449 -16.55 2.54 -5.91
C ARG A 449 -15.23 1.78 -5.82
N GLU A 450 -15.29 0.50 -5.52
CA GLU A 450 -14.10 -0.36 -5.53
C GLU A 450 -13.48 -0.41 -6.94
N GLY A 451 -12.16 -0.26 -7.01
CA GLY A 451 -11.42 -0.37 -8.26
C GLY A 451 -11.48 0.86 -9.17
N VAL A 452 -11.69 2.06 -8.60
CA VAL A 452 -11.69 3.34 -9.34
C VAL A 452 -10.36 3.56 -10.08
N LEU A 453 -10.42 3.90 -11.38
CA LEU A 453 -9.28 4.20 -12.25
C LEU A 453 -9.05 5.71 -12.37
N PHE A 454 -7.96 6.12 -13.03
CA PHE A 454 -7.67 7.55 -13.25
C PHE A 454 -8.80 8.27 -14.01
N THR A 455 -9.39 7.63 -15.01
CA THR A 455 -10.52 8.19 -15.76
C THR A 455 -11.77 8.34 -14.89
N ASP A 456 -12.04 7.37 -14.02
CA ASP A 456 -13.15 7.46 -13.05
C ASP A 456 -12.92 8.61 -12.06
N TRP A 457 -11.68 8.72 -11.54
CA TRP A 457 -11.32 9.78 -10.61
C TRP A 457 -11.37 11.17 -11.25
N ALA A 458 -10.91 11.29 -12.49
CA ALA A 458 -11.01 12.53 -13.27
C ALA A 458 -12.47 12.99 -13.37
N ARG A 459 -13.40 12.06 -13.70
CA ARG A 459 -14.84 12.35 -13.73
C ARG A 459 -15.38 12.73 -12.35
N LEU A 460 -15.05 11.97 -11.29
CA LEU A 460 -15.50 12.27 -9.92
C LEU A 460 -15.04 13.66 -9.46
N THR A 461 -13.84 14.07 -9.81
CA THR A 461 -13.34 15.42 -9.49
C THR A 461 -14.05 16.50 -10.31
N ALA A 462 -14.40 16.25 -11.57
CA ALA A 462 -15.20 17.15 -12.40
C ALA A 462 -16.63 17.27 -11.86
N ASP A 463 -17.27 16.18 -11.49
CA ASP A 463 -18.60 16.15 -10.87
C ASP A 463 -18.62 16.89 -9.53
N ALA A 464 -17.60 16.74 -8.70
CA ALA A 464 -17.43 17.47 -7.44
C ALA A 464 -17.28 18.98 -7.69
N ALA A 465 -16.49 19.39 -8.69
CA ALA A 465 -16.33 20.77 -9.07
C ALA A 465 -17.66 21.37 -9.61
N THR A 466 -18.37 20.62 -10.47
CA THR A 466 -19.68 21.02 -10.98
C THR A 466 -20.71 21.18 -9.85
N THR A 467 -20.75 20.22 -8.93
CA THR A 467 -21.71 20.24 -7.80
C THR A 467 -21.47 21.42 -6.88
N ARG A 468 -20.24 21.76 -6.60
CA ARG A 468 -19.89 22.80 -5.65
C ARG A 468 -19.90 24.21 -6.26
N TYR A 469 -19.36 24.37 -7.46
CA TYR A 469 -19.08 25.68 -8.06
C TYR A 469 -19.93 25.97 -9.31
N GLY A 470 -20.58 24.95 -9.87
CA GLY A 470 -21.39 25.03 -11.06
C GLY A 470 -20.67 24.54 -12.30
N GLU A 471 -21.47 24.09 -13.28
CA GLU A 471 -20.99 23.74 -14.62
C GLU A 471 -20.36 24.96 -15.27
N HIS A 472 -19.23 24.78 -15.93
CA HIS A 472 -18.44 25.85 -16.57
C HIS A 472 -17.81 26.88 -15.62
N SER A 473 -17.80 26.66 -14.28
CA SER A 473 -17.03 27.47 -13.34
C SER A 473 -15.54 27.43 -13.67
N GLU A 474 -14.78 28.38 -13.11
CA GLU A 474 -13.30 28.36 -13.17
C GLU A 474 -12.75 27.03 -12.65
N GLU A 475 -13.29 26.54 -11.53
CA GLU A 475 -12.88 25.30 -10.88
C GLU A 475 -13.17 24.08 -11.77
N HIS A 476 -14.36 24.00 -12.38
CA HIS A 476 -14.70 22.89 -13.28
C HIS A 476 -13.79 22.89 -14.51
N GLN A 477 -13.55 24.04 -15.14
CA GLN A 477 -12.65 24.17 -16.28
C GLN A 477 -11.20 23.81 -15.91
N ALA A 478 -10.74 24.21 -14.72
CA ALA A 478 -9.40 23.90 -14.24
C ALA A 478 -9.22 22.39 -14.00
N VAL A 479 -10.25 21.68 -13.49
CA VAL A 479 -10.22 20.21 -13.35
C VAL A 479 -10.07 19.54 -14.71
N LEU A 480 -10.92 19.90 -15.68
CA LEU A 480 -10.86 19.34 -17.04
C LEU A 480 -9.48 19.55 -17.67
N ALA A 481 -8.97 20.78 -17.60
CA ALA A 481 -7.66 21.14 -18.16
C ALA A 481 -6.50 20.39 -17.47
N ALA A 482 -6.56 20.21 -16.15
CA ALA A 482 -5.53 19.49 -15.42
C ALA A 482 -5.46 18.00 -15.81
N TRP A 483 -6.60 17.34 -15.97
CA TRP A 483 -6.65 15.94 -16.38
C TRP A 483 -6.30 15.74 -17.85
N GLU A 484 -6.73 16.65 -18.73
CA GLU A 484 -6.33 16.65 -20.14
C GLU A 484 -4.80 16.79 -20.28
N ALA A 485 -4.19 17.68 -19.47
CA ALA A 485 -2.75 17.94 -19.50
C ALA A 485 -1.89 16.75 -19.07
N VAL A 486 -2.45 15.79 -18.31
CA VAL A 486 -1.77 14.54 -17.96
C VAL A 486 -2.21 13.34 -18.81
N GLY A 487 -2.99 13.58 -19.89
CA GLY A 487 -3.43 12.56 -20.83
C GLY A 487 -4.57 11.67 -20.32
N VAL A 488 -5.37 12.16 -19.37
CA VAL A 488 -6.57 11.50 -18.82
C VAL A 488 -7.79 12.38 -19.12
N PRO A 489 -8.33 12.38 -20.34
CA PRO A 489 -9.49 13.21 -20.67
C PRO A 489 -10.72 12.77 -19.87
N VAL A 490 -11.51 13.75 -19.47
CA VAL A 490 -12.84 13.51 -18.88
C VAL A 490 -13.83 13.41 -20.01
N ASP A 491 -14.35 12.20 -20.29
CA ASP A 491 -15.40 12.03 -21.29
C ASP A 491 -16.66 12.79 -20.84
N SER A 492 -17.12 13.73 -21.65
CA SER A 492 -18.44 14.32 -21.49
C SER A 492 -19.46 13.22 -21.80
N ASP A 493 -20.28 12.81 -20.81
CA ASP A 493 -21.38 11.86 -21.02
C ASP A 493 -22.27 12.33 -22.19
N GLY A 494 -22.14 11.66 -23.33
CA GLY A 494 -22.98 11.92 -24.46
C GLY A 494 -22.46 11.36 -25.77
N ASP A 495 -22.46 10.08 -25.97
CA ASP A 495 -22.91 9.34 -27.14
C ASP A 495 -22.60 7.84 -27.00
N SER A 496 -23.59 7.11 -26.55
CA SER A 496 -23.70 5.67 -26.83
C SER A 496 -25.16 5.25 -26.82
#